data_45a4aa74d4ed5a946224ff466da333a3
#
_entry.id   45a4aa74d4ed5a946224ff466da333a3
#
_cell.length_a   1.000
_cell.length_b   1.000
_cell.length_c   1.000
_cell.angle_alpha   90.00
_cell.angle_beta   90.00
_cell.angle_gamma   90.00
#
_symmetry.space_group_name_H-M   'P 1'
#
loop_
_entity.id
_entity.type
_entity.pdbx_description
1 polymer ?
#
loop_
_entity_poly.entity_id
_entity_poly.type
_entity_poly.pdbx_seq_one_letter_code
_entity_poly.pdbx_strand_id
1 'polypeptide(L)'
;MTPDSEPIRINAHGRSVKHLGAWTTSRRFDVRASRSFVVLDLLLAEIEPGEIEIDLDIDHVAVKLLVPDGANIDHDDLRRVGRGRVKDWTGSAAPGGRSIRLVGEMRDAEVRVHRGGVAILSLLTSRQHRRLLREAQRAGRLDPAA
;
A
#
# COMPACT_ATOMS: atom_id res chain seq x y z
N MET A 1 -1.82 -23.87 11.93
CA MET A 1 -2.30 -22.58 11.48
C MET A 1 -1.36 -21.48 11.96
N THR A 2 -0.99 -20.64 11.08
CA THR A 2 -0.02 -19.59 11.41
C THR A 2 -0.73 -18.34 11.91
N PRO A 3 -0.25 -17.77 13.02
CA PRO A 3 -0.87 -16.55 13.57
C PRO A 3 -0.74 -15.32 12.68
N ASP A 4 0.18 -15.35 11.72
CA ASP A 4 0.38 -14.25 10.77
C ASP A 4 -0.79 -14.03 9.83
N SER A 5 -1.75 -14.93 9.83
CA SER A 5 -2.91 -14.83 8.97
C SER A 5 -3.98 -13.85 9.45
N GLU A 6 -3.85 -13.29 10.64
CA GLU A 6 -4.80 -12.29 11.10
C GLU A 6 -4.67 -11.00 10.29
N PRO A 7 -5.76 -10.51 9.69
CA PRO A 7 -5.69 -9.27 8.92
C PRO A 7 -5.54 -8.06 9.83
N ILE A 8 -4.78 -7.10 9.35
CA ILE A 8 -4.72 -5.77 9.96
C ILE A 8 -5.93 -4.99 9.50
N ARG A 9 -6.73 -4.53 10.43
CA ARG A 9 -7.91 -3.74 10.13
C ARG A 9 -7.57 -2.27 10.08
N ILE A 10 -7.99 -1.64 9.00
CA ILE A 10 -7.78 -0.21 8.78
C ILE A 10 -9.14 0.43 8.54
N ASN A 11 -9.53 1.31 9.44
CA ASN A 11 -10.82 2.01 9.36
C ASN A 11 -10.56 3.49 9.20
N ALA A 12 -11.19 4.10 8.20
CA ALA A 12 -11.07 5.53 7.96
C ALA A 12 -12.39 6.07 7.42
N HIS A 13 -13.01 6.96 8.16
CA HIS A 13 -14.26 7.56 7.76
C HIS A 13 -14.17 9.07 7.92
N GLY A 14 -14.14 9.78 6.78
CA GLY A 14 -14.05 11.22 6.75
C GLY A 14 -12.70 11.77 7.20
N ARG A 15 -11.61 11.01 7.03
CA ARG A 15 -10.28 11.42 7.47
C ARG A 15 -9.18 10.78 6.64
N SER A 16 -7.96 11.30 6.80
CA SER A 16 -6.77 10.69 6.22
C SER A 16 -6.11 9.75 7.21
N VAL A 17 -5.71 8.58 6.73
CA VAL A 17 -4.98 7.59 7.53
C VAL A 17 -3.72 7.21 6.76
N LYS A 18 -2.56 7.24 7.43
CA LYS A 18 -1.28 6.90 6.81
C LYS A 18 -0.55 5.90 7.68
N HIS A 19 -0.23 4.75 7.10
CA HIS A 19 0.61 3.73 7.72
C HIS A 19 1.92 3.66 6.97
N LEU A 20 2.96 4.22 7.56
CA LEU A 20 4.25 4.46 6.90
C LEU A 20 5.38 3.78 7.65
N GLY A 21 6.48 3.48 6.94
CA GLY A 21 7.66 2.87 7.52
C GLY A 21 7.45 1.39 7.86
N ALA A 22 8.11 0.93 8.91
CA ALA A 22 8.01 -0.47 9.36
C ALA A 22 6.82 -0.64 10.31
N TRP A 23 5.62 -0.44 9.81
CA TRP A 23 4.42 -0.41 10.63
C TRP A 23 3.77 -1.77 10.85
N THR A 24 4.10 -2.77 10.05
CA THR A 24 3.52 -4.11 10.15
C THR A 24 4.40 -5.16 9.49
N THR A 25 4.24 -6.41 9.90
CA THR A 25 4.81 -7.58 9.23
C THR A 25 3.73 -8.43 8.57
N SER A 26 2.47 -8.08 8.75
CA SER A 26 1.33 -8.85 8.27
C SER A 26 1.23 -8.81 6.74
N ARG A 27 0.73 -9.89 6.17
CA ARG A 27 0.44 -10.01 4.74
C ARG A 27 -1.01 -9.76 4.39
N ARG A 28 -1.87 -9.57 5.38
CA ARG A 28 -3.31 -9.43 5.14
C ARG A 28 -3.81 -8.14 5.75
N PHE A 29 -4.60 -7.42 4.95
CA PHE A 29 -5.15 -6.13 5.33
C PHE A 29 -6.63 -6.09 4.99
N ASP A 30 -7.40 -5.48 5.86
CA ASP A 30 -8.83 -5.32 5.72
C ASP A 30 -9.13 -3.83 5.84
N VAL A 31 -9.38 -3.18 4.70
CA VAL A 31 -9.53 -1.73 4.63
C VAL A 31 -11.01 -1.39 4.49
N ARG A 32 -11.53 -0.66 5.45
CA ARG A 32 -12.92 -0.20 5.45
C ARG A 32 -12.91 1.31 5.60
N ALA A 33 -13.32 2.00 4.53
CA ALA A 33 -13.16 3.44 4.50
C ALA A 33 -14.27 4.09 3.69
N SER A 34 -14.57 5.34 4.05
CA SER A 34 -15.48 6.18 3.29
C SER A 34 -15.02 7.63 3.38
N ARG A 35 -15.07 8.33 2.25
CA ARG A 35 -14.70 9.75 2.13
C ARG A 35 -13.37 10.05 2.79
N SER A 36 -12.34 9.28 2.43
CA SER A 36 -11.06 9.29 3.11
C SER A 36 -9.91 9.16 2.13
N PHE A 37 -8.71 9.42 2.64
CA PHE A 37 -7.47 9.15 1.94
C PHE A 37 -6.64 8.20 2.81
N VAL A 38 -6.24 7.07 2.23
CA VAL A 38 -5.50 6.03 2.94
C VAL A 38 -4.17 5.79 2.24
N VAL A 39 -3.08 5.84 2.99
CA VAL A 39 -1.75 5.50 2.47
C VAL A 39 -1.24 4.26 3.19
N LEU A 40 -0.87 3.24 2.42
CA LEU A 40 -0.30 2.01 2.93
C LEU A 40 1.10 1.83 2.36
N ASP A 41 2.09 1.88 3.23
CA ASP A 41 3.49 1.69 2.86
C ASP A 41 3.82 0.20 2.93
N LEU A 42 3.88 -0.43 1.76
CA LEU A 42 4.30 -1.83 1.62
C LEU A 42 5.74 -1.91 1.13
N LEU A 43 6.40 -0.77 0.96
CA LEU A 43 7.79 -0.71 0.52
C LEU A 43 8.76 -0.76 1.69
N LEU A 44 8.55 0.09 2.69
CA LEU A 44 9.40 0.15 3.88
C LEU A 44 8.94 -0.79 4.99
N ALA A 45 7.72 -1.31 4.92
CA ALA A 45 7.25 -2.30 5.87
C ALA A 45 7.99 -3.62 5.68
N GLU A 46 8.31 -4.26 6.78
CA GLU A 46 9.03 -5.54 6.77
C GLU A 46 8.03 -6.70 6.75
N ILE A 47 7.27 -6.78 5.66
CA ILE A 47 6.21 -7.76 5.52
C ILE A 47 6.80 -9.14 5.24
N GLU A 48 6.26 -10.16 5.91
CA GLU A 48 6.67 -11.54 5.74
C GLU A 48 6.58 -11.98 4.27
N PRO A 49 7.45 -12.90 3.85
CA PRO A 49 7.39 -13.43 2.48
C PRO A 49 6.05 -14.07 2.18
N GLY A 50 5.61 -13.96 0.93
CA GLY A 50 4.37 -14.52 0.45
C GLY A 50 3.49 -13.48 -0.20
N GLU A 51 2.33 -13.91 -0.68
CA GLU A 51 1.37 -13.02 -1.28
C GLU A 51 0.75 -12.10 -0.24
N ILE A 52 0.66 -10.81 -0.58
CA ILE A 52 -0.05 -9.83 0.24
C ILE A 52 -1.47 -9.75 -0.29
N GLU A 53 -2.45 -9.80 0.61
CA GLU A 53 -3.86 -9.66 0.23
C GLU A 53 -4.45 -8.44 0.94
N ILE A 54 -5.11 -7.58 0.16
CA ILE A 54 -5.78 -6.39 0.66
C ILE A 54 -7.25 -6.49 0.27
N ASP A 55 -8.10 -6.63 1.29
CA ASP A 55 -9.54 -6.66 1.12
C ASP A 55 -10.07 -5.23 1.30
N LEU A 56 -10.64 -4.70 0.23
CA LEU A 56 -11.13 -3.33 0.19
C LEU A 56 -12.65 -3.31 0.28
N ASP A 57 -13.16 -2.47 1.17
CA ASP A 57 -14.57 -2.08 1.21
C ASP A 57 -14.58 -0.57 1.37
N ILE A 58 -14.53 0.12 0.24
CA ILE A 58 -14.27 1.57 0.22
C ILE A 58 -15.25 2.29 -0.69
N ASP A 59 -15.59 3.52 -0.29
CA ASP A 59 -16.54 4.37 -0.98
C ASP A 59 -16.03 5.82 -0.94
N HIS A 60 -15.82 6.43 -2.10
CA HIS A 60 -15.26 7.79 -2.21
C HIS A 60 -13.92 7.90 -1.47
N VAL A 61 -13.02 6.97 -1.74
CA VAL A 61 -11.72 6.88 -1.08
C VAL A 61 -10.62 6.84 -2.13
N ALA A 62 -9.52 7.50 -1.83
CA ALA A 62 -8.27 7.29 -2.57
C ALA A 62 -7.34 6.48 -1.69
N VAL A 63 -6.87 5.35 -2.20
CA VAL A 63 -5.87 4.51 -1.52
C VAL A 63 -4.56 4.62 -2.29
N LYS A 64 -3.50 5.00 -1.59
CA LYS A 64 -2.16 5.05 -2.17
C LYS A 64 -1.35 3.89 -1.62
N LEU A 65 -0.87 3.05 -2.52
CA LEU A 65 -0.02 1.92 -2.18
C LEU A 65 1.42 2.22 -2.59
N LEU A 66 2.34 2.13 -1.65
CA LEU A 66 3.77 2.26 -1.92
C LEU A 66 4.36 0.86 -1.94
N VAL A 67 4.84 0.40 -3.08
CA VAL A 67 5.22 -1.00 -3.27
C VAL A 67 6.63 -1.13 -3.84
N PRO A 68 7.29 -2.28 -3.68
CA PRO A 68 8.60 -2.52 -4.30
C PRO A 68 8.51 -2.51 -5.82
N ASP A 69 9.65 -2.24 -6.47
CA ASP A 69 9.77 -2.42 -7.91
C ASP A 69 9.48 -3.87 -8.27
N GLY A 70 8.85 -4.07 -9.41
CA GLY A 70 8.53 -5.41 -9.90
C GLY A 70 7.33 -6.05 -9.23
N ALA A 71 6.70 -5.40 -8.25
CA ALA A 71 5.52 -5.96 -7.60
C ALA A 71 4.40 -6.21 -8.63
N ASN A 72 3.73 -7.33 -8.48
CA ASN A 72 2.62 -7.72 -9.33
C ASN A 72 1.31 -7.41 -8.62
N ILE A 73 0.54 -6.50 -9.17
CA ILE A 73 -0.74 -6.10 -8.61
C ILE A 73 -1.86 -6.84 -9.33
N ASP A 74 -2.49 -7.77 -8.64
CA ASP A 74 -3.61 -8.53 -9.16
C ASP A 74 -4.91 -7.96 -8.59
N HIS A 75 -5.74 -7.40 -9.46
CA HIS A 75 -7.04 -6.85 -9.06
C HIS A 75 -8.20 -7.48 -9.83
N ASP A 76 -8.00 -8.69 -10.33
CA ASP A 76 -9.03 -9.37 -11.10
C ASP A 76 -10.28 -9.68 -10.29
N ASP A 77 -10.11 -9.90 -8.98
CA ASP A 77 -11.22 -10.19 -8.07
C ASP A 77 -11.73 -8.94 -7.33
N LEU A 78 -11.23 -7.78 -7.69
CA LEU A 78 -11.70 -6.53 -7.12
C LEU A 78 -12.90 -6.03 -7.91
N ARG A 79 -14.03 -5.88 -7.24
CA ARG A 79 -15.23 -5.34 -7.85
C ARG A 79 -15.18 -3.82 -7.84
N ARG A 80 -15.29 -3.23 -9.02
CA ARG A 80 -15.28 -1.78 -9.18
C ARG A 80 -16.66 -1.31 -9.58
N VAL A 81 -17.21 -0.39 -8.82
CA VAL A 81 -18.55 0.15 -9.04
C VAL A 81 -18.44 1.66 -9.26
N GLY A 82 -19.21 2.18 -10.19
CA GLY A 82 -19.18 3.59 -10.51
C GLY A 82 -17.86 3.97 -11.18
N ARG A 83 -17.20 5.00 -10.66
CA ARG A 83 -15.94 5.51 -11.21
C ARG A 83 -14.71 4.87 -10.58
N GLY A 84 -14.84 3.66 -10.04
CA GLY A 84 -13.73 2.96 -9.42
C GLY A 84 -12.64 2.61 -10.42
N ARG A 85 -11.38 2.84 -10.06
CA ARG A 85 -10.24 2.49 -10.91
C ARG A 85 -8.98 2.22 -10.12
N VAL A 86 -8.10 1.42 -10.73
CA VAL A 86 -6.76 1.16 -10.22
C VAL A 86 -5.78 1.80 -11.18
N LYS A 87 -4.93 2.68 -10.66
CA LYS A 87 -3.88 3.35 -11.43
C LYS A 87 -2.51 2.84 -11.01
N ASP A 88 -1.78 2.29 -11.97
CA ASP A 88 -0.41 1.83 -11.77
C ASP A 88 0.47 2.56 -12.78
N TRP A 89 1.09 3.66 -12.34
CA TRP A 89 1.81 4.54 -13.25
C TRP A 89 3.18 4.06 -13.64
N THR A 90 3.80 3.25 -12.83
CA THR A 90 5.23 3.02 -12.98
C THR A 90 5.56 1.56 -13.07
N GLY A 91 6.27 1.25 -14.12
CA GLY A 91 6.86 -0.05 -14.28
C GLY A 91 5.84 -1.14 -14.54
N SER A 92 6.34 -2.33 -14.52
CA SER A 92 5.58 -3.53 -14.74
C SER A 92 6.01 -4.60 -13.75
N ALA A 93 5.17 -5.61 -13.59
CA ALA A 93 5.53 -6.77 -12.79
C ALA A 93 6.80 -7.42 -13.33
N ALA A 94 7.60 -7.97 -12.44
CA ALA A 94 8.80 -8.72 -12.79
C ALA A 94 8.69 -10.14 -12.26
N PRO A 95 9.28 -11.12 -12.95
CA PRO A 95 9.34 -12.48 -12.45
C PRO A 95 9.98 -12.51 -11.05
N GLY A 96 9.35 -13.17 -10.10
CA GLY A 96 9.82 -13.21 -8.73
C GLY A 96 9.51 -11.99 -7.90
N GLY A 97 8.82 -11.00 -8.47
CA GLY A 97 8.39 -9.82 -7.73
C GLY A 97 7.30 -10.14 -6.71
N ARG A 98 7.11 -9.22 -5.77
CA ARG A 98 6.10 -9.38 -4.72
C ARG A 98 4.71 -9.44 -5.35
N SER A 99 3.92 -10.41 -4.93
CA SER A 99 2.55 -10.54 -5.40
C SER A 99 1.61 -9.85 -4.42
N ILE A 100 0.78 -8.94 -4.92
CA ILE A 100 -0.18 -8.18 -4.12
C ILE A 100 -1.55 -8.35 -4.76
N ARG A 101 -2.47 -8.92 -4.02
CA ARG A 101 -3.82 -9.18 -4.50
C ARG A 101 -4.81 -8.24 -3.85
N LEU A 102 -5.57 -7.55 -4.69
CA LEU A 102 -6.64 -6.65 -4.24
C LEU A 102 -7.98 -7.35 -4.45
N VAL A 103 -8.77 -7.44 -3.40
CA VAL A 103 -10.10 -8.06 -3.45
C VAL A 103 -11.12 -7.14 -2.80
N GLY A 104 -12.38 -7.54 -2.86
CA GLY A 104 -13.46 -6.78 -2.25
C GLY A 104 -14.18 -5.88 -3.23
N GLU A 105 -14.63 -4.74 -2.76
CA GLU A 105 -15.42 -3.81 -3.58
C GLU A 105 -14.98 -2.36 -3.34
N MET A 106 -14.91 -1.60 -4.42
CA MET A 106 -14.67 -0.17 -4.35
C MET A 106 -15.72 0.58 -5.16
N ARG A 107 -16.26 1.64 -4.57
CA ARG A 107 -17.27 2.50 -5.20
C ARG A 107 -16.75 3.91 -5.31
N ASP A 108 -16.74 4.43 -6.53
CA ASP A 108 -16.28 5.81 -6.81
C ASP A 108 -14.95 6.10 -6.10
N ALA A 109 -14.05 5.13 -6.15
CA ALA A 109 -12.79 5.15 -5.43
C ALA A 109 -11.63 4.90 -6.37
N GLU A 110 -10.42 5.16 -5.89
CA GLU A 110 -9.22 5.02 -6.69
C GLU A 110 -8.14 4.36 -5.87
N VAL A 111 -7.47 3.37 -6.46
CA VAL A 111 -6.25 2.81 -5.90
C VAL A 111 -5.10 3.27 -6.77
N ARG A 112 -4.12 3.94 -6.15
CA ARG A 112 -2.93 4.45 -6.82
C ARG A 112 -1.72 3.65 -6.38
N VAL A 113 -1.00 3.09 -7.32
CA VAL A 113 0.18 2.27 -7.05
C VAL A 113 1.43 3.05 -7.42
N HIS A 114 2.32 3.24 -6.45
CA HIS A 114 3.62 3.87 -6.64
C HIS A 114 4.71 2.86 -6.33
N ARG A 115 5.64 2.67 -7.26
CA ARG A 115 6.67 1.64 -7.18
C ARG A 115 8.04 2.21 -6.92
N GLY A 116 8.81 1.55 -6.07
CA GLY A 116 10.24 1.77 -5.89
C GLY A 116 10.63 3.23 -5.71
N GLY A 117 11.46 3.75 -6.60
CA GLY A 117 11.94 5.14 -6.53
C GLY A 117 10.84 6.18 -6.58
N VAL A 118 9.78 5.94 -7.34
CA VAL A 118 8.63 6.85 -7.40
C VAL A 118 7.91 6.88 -6.05
N ALA A 119 7.80 5.73 -5.38
CA ALA A 119 7.23 5.68 -4.04
C ALA A 119 8.06 6.51 -3.06
N ILE A 120 9.38 6.42 -3.13
CA ILE A 120 10.28 7.19 -2.28
C ILE A 120 10.12 8.69 -2.55
N LEU A 121 10.07 9.10 -3.81
CA LEU A 121 9.85 10.51 -4.16
C LEU A 121 8.52 11.01 -3.61
N SER A 122 7.51 10.17 -3.65
CA SER A 122 6.21 10.50 -3.07
C SER A 122 6.30 10.72 -1.56
N LEU A 123 7.13 9.95 -0.86
CA LEU A 123 7.38 10.16 0.56
C LEU A 123 8.03 11.51 0.82
N LEU A 124 8.90 11.97 -0.06
CA LEU A 124 9.64 13.23 0.11
C LEU A 124 8.77 14.48 -0.03
N THR A 125 7.56 14.37 -0.53
CA THR A 125 6.66 15.52 -0.69
C THR A 125 5.95 15.93 0.60
N SER A 126 6.12 15.19 1.68
CA SER A 126 5.44 15.42 2.96
C SER A 126 6.45 15.51 4.09
N ARG A 127 6.22 16.42 5.04
CA ARG A 127 7.07 16.52 6.24
C ARG A 127 7.11 15.23 7.04
N GLN A 128 5.95 14.60 7.17
CA GLN A 128 5.83 13.35 7.90
C GLN A 128 6.60 12.24 7.20
N HIS A 129 6.50 12.19 5.88
CA HIS A 129 7.25 11.22 5.09
C HIS A 129 8.74 11.44 5.22
N ARG A 130 9.20 12.69 5.17
CA ARG A 130 10.62 13.00 5.32
C ARG A 130 11.17 12.57 6.66
N ARG A 131 10.39 12.73 7.73
CA ARG A 131 10.78 12.26 9.06
C ARG A 131 10.96 10.76 9.07
N LEU A 132 9.97 10.03 8.56
CA LEU A 132 10.01 8.57 8.52
C LEU A 132 11.14 8.06 7.64
N LEU A 133 11.39 8.75 6.53
CA LEU A 133 12.49 8.39 5.65
C LEU A 133 13.83 8.54 6.37
N ARG A 134 14.02 9.60 7.16
CA ARG A 134 15.24 9.79 7.95
C ARG A 134 15.40 8.70 9.02
N GLU A 135 14.33 8.31 9.66
CA GLU A 135 14.35 7.22 10.63
C GLU A 135 14.75 5.90 9.97
N ALA A 136 14.21 5.63 8.78
CA ALA A 136 14.56 4.43 8.03
C ALA A 136 16.03 4.44 7.62
N GLN A 137 16.57 5.58 7.24
CA GLN A 137 18.00 5.72 6.91
C GLN A 137 18.87 5.47 8.13
N ARG A 138 18.51 6.00 9.29
CA ARG A 138 19.23 5.73 10.54
C ARG A 138 19.24 4.26 10.91
N ALA A 139 18.15 3.58 10.62
CA ALA A 139 18.04 2.15 10.87
C ALA A 139 18.75 1.29 9.82
N GLY A 140 19.35 1.91 8.79
CA GLY A 140 20.05 1.20 7.73
C GLY A 140 19.15 0.56 6.69
N ARG A 141 17.90 0.94 6.63
CA ARG A 141 16.94 0.37 5.67
C ARG A 141 17.05 0.99 4.30
N LEU A 142 17.47 2.23 4.23
CA LEU A 142 17.73 2.95 3.00
C LEU A 142 19.15 3.43 3.04
N ASP A 143 19.85 3.32 1.92
CA ASP A 143 21.22 3.79 1.82
C ASP A 143 21.22 5.12 1.06
N PRO A 144 21.41 6.26 1.76
CA PRO A 144 21.39 7.55 1.10
C PRO A 144 22.63 7.81 0.26
N ALA A 145 23.68 7.01 0.44
CA ALA A 145 24.92 7.18 -0.31
C ALA A 145 24.93 6.38 -1.61
N ALA A 146 23.95 5.51 -1.78
CA ALA A 146 23.87 4.68 -2.96
C ALA A 146 23.50 5.50 -4.20
#